data_dbdf000bb335faeef60f9e7bd0e9ff5a
#
_entry.id   dbdf000bb335faeef60f9e7bd0e9ff5a
#
_cell.length_a   1.000
_cell.length_b   1.000
_cell.length_c   1.000
_cell.angle_alpha   90.00
_cell.angle_beta   90.00
_cell.angle_gamma   90.00
#
_symmetry.space_group_name_H-M   'P 1'
#
loop_
_entity.id
_entity.type
_entity.pdbx_description
1 polymer ?
#
loop_
_entity_poly.entity_id
_entity_poly.type
_entity_poly.pdbx_seq_one_letter_code
_entity_poly.pdbx_strand_id
1 'polypeptide(L)'
;MLGVKAYNSFGMTEMNGPGVAFECTEQDGMHFWEDCYLVEIINPETGEPVPEGEIGELVLTTLDREMMPLIRYRTRDLTRILPGKCPCGRTHIRIDRIKGRSDDMFIIKGVNIFPMQVERCWYNSPNWAAITSSRSKRSITG
;
A
#
# COMPACT_ATOMS: atom_id res chain seq x y z
N MET A 1 -22.95 3.41 12.46
CA MET A 1 -21.52 3.11 12.64
C MET A 1 -21.39 1.96 13.64
N LEU A 2 -20.66 0.90 13.33
CA LEU A 2 -20.57 -0.32 14.15
C LEU A 2 -19.68 -0.19 15.41
N GLY A 3 -19.10 0.97 15.69
CA GLY A 3 -18.25 1.22 16.88
C GLY A 3 -16.97 0.37 16.99
N VAL A 4 -16.58 -0.32 15.92
CA VAL A 4 -15.36 -1.16 15.87
C VAL A 4 -14.15 -0.37 15.41
N LYS A 5 -12.99 -0.63 16.04
CA LYS A 5 -11.70 -0.13 15.56
C LYS A 5 -11.18 -1.09 14.48
N ALA A 6 -10.99 -0.58 13.27
CA ALA A 6 -10.35 -1.33 12.18
C ALA A 6 -8.85 -1.03 12.19
N TYR A 7 -8.04 -2.07 12.01
CA TYR A 7 -6.58 -1.99 11.88
C TYR A 7 -6.19 -2.42 10.47
N ASN A 8 -5.23 -1.72 9.90
CA ASN A 8 -4.72 -2.04 8.58
C ASN A 8 -3.70 -3.18 8.66
N SER A 9 -3.67 -4.03 7.63
CA SER A 9 -2.64 -5.04 7.46
C SER A 9 -2.18 -5.07 6.01
N PHE A 10 -0.91 -5.36 5.81
CA PHE A 10 -0.33 -5.60 4.50
C PHE A 10 0.09 -7.08 4.40
N GLY A 11 -0.17 -7.67 3.26
CA GLY A 11 0.25 -9.03 2.95
C GLY A 11 0.05 -9.34 1.49
N MET A 12 0.75 -10.39 1.03
CA MET A 12 0.68 -10.86 -0.33
C MET A 12 0.98 -12.37 -0.36
N THR A 13 0.44 -13.07 -1.34
CA THR A 13 0.58 -14.52 -1.47
C THR A 13 2.04 -14.94 -1.64
N GLU A 14 2.83 -14.13 -2.32
CA GLU A 14 4.26 -14.34 -2.55
C GLU A 14 5.08 -14.31 -1.26
N MET A 15 4.57 -13.66 -0.22
CA MET A 15 5.21 -13.52 1.10
C MET A 15 4.53 -14.36 2.19
N ASN A 16 4.05 -15.57 1.87
CA ASN A 16 3.37 -16.51 2.78
C ASN A 16 1.96 -16.07 3.25
N GLY A 17 1.30 -15.20 2.49
CA GLY A 17 -0.10 -14.85 2.75
C GLY A 17 -0.29 -13.56 3.56
N PRO A 18 -1.42 -13.44 4.27
CA PRO A 18 -1.77 -12.24 4.97
C PRO A 18 -0.85 -12.04 6.19
N GLY A 19 -0.40 -10.79 6.40
CA GLY A 19 0.26 -10.46 7.65
C GLY A 19 1.75 -10.28 7.59
N VAL A 20 2.25 -9.68 6.53
CA VAL A 20 3.66 -9.24 6.39
C VAL A 20 3.92 -7.98 7.24
N ALA A 21 2.91 -7.12 7.38
CA ALA A 21 2.94 -5.96 8.26
C ALA A 21 1.56 -5.65 8.85
N PHE A 22 1.53 -5.10 10.07
CA PHE A 22 0.31 -4.79 10.80
C PHE A 22 0.35 -3.42 11.48
N GLU A 23 -0.78 -2.75 11.46
CA GLU A 23 -1.02 -1.56 12.27
C GLU A 23 -1.10 -1.93 13.77
N CYS A 24 -0.55 -1.07 14.61
CA CYS A 24 -0.69 -1.17 16.07
C CYS A 24 -1.83 -0.28 16.57
N THR A 25 -2.01 -0.20 17.90
CA THR A 25 -3.05 0.61 18.54
C THR A 25 -2.96 2.11 18.24
N GLU A 26 -1.78 2.60 17.89
CA GLU A 26 -1.54 4.00 17.52
C GLU A 26 -2.07 4.35 16.13
N GLN A 27 -2.30 3.34 15.28
CA GLN A 27 -2.80 3.50 13.91
C GLN A 27 -1.96 4.47 13.06
N ASP A 28 -0.64 4.50 13.33
CA ASP A 28 0.35 5.33 12.65
C ASP A 28 1.35 4.46 11.90
N GLY A 29 0.88 3.90 10.79
CA GLY A 29 1.64 2.99 9.94
C GLY A 29 1.63 1.54 10.40
N MET A 30 2.14 0.67 9.52
CA MET A 30 2.18 -0.77 9.72
C MET A 30 3.60 -1.22 10.05
N HIS A 31 3.77 -1.93 11.16
CA HIS A 31 5.05 -2.54 11.55
C HIS A 31 5.32 -3.76 10.72
N PHE A 32 6.51 -3.82 10.13
CA PHE A 32 7.01 -4.96 9.37
C PHE A 32 7.68 -5.98 10.28
N TRP A 33 7.57 -7.26 9.94
CA TRP A 33 8.31 -8.34 10.61
C TRP A 33 9.75 -8.40 10.06
N GLU A 34 10.65 -7.60 10.65
CA GLU A 34 12.05 -7.48 10.21
C GLU A 34 12.90 -8.73 10.49
N ASP A 35 12.41 -9.63 11.31
CA ASP A 35 12.97 -10.97 11.52
C ASP A 35 12.72 -11.92 10.34
N CYS A 36 11.64 -11.68 9.58
CA CYS A 36 11.27 -12.49 8.42
C CYS A 36 11.58 -11.80 7.08
N TYR A 37 11.61 -10.46 7.06
CA TYR A 37 11.71 -9.68 5.81
C TYR A 37 12.71 -8.53 5.93
N LEU A 38 13.60 -8.42 4.94
CA LEU A 38 14.32 -7.18 4.69
C LEU A 38 13.47 -6.27 3.79
N VAL A 39 13.26 -5.04 4.24
CA VAL A 39 12.41 -4.04 3.58
C VAL A 39 13.28 -2.94 2.99
N GLU A 40 13.09 -2.68 1.71
CA GLU A 40 13.72 -1.58 0.98
C GLU A 40 12.63 -0.73 0.32
N ILE A 41 12.85 0.57 0.22
CA ILE A 41 12.04 1.47 -0.62
C ILE A 41 12.94 2.02 -1.70
N ILE A 42 12.56 1.82 -2.95
CA ILE A 42 13.37 2.20 -4.11
C ILE A 42 12.62 3.15 -5.05
N ASN A 43 13.37 3.92 -5.81
CA ASN A 43 12.81 4.61 -6.96
C ASN A 43 12.40 3.59 -8.03
N PRO A 44 11.15 3.55 -8.50
CA PRO A 44 10.67 2.54 -9.45
C PRO A 44 11.37 2.59 -10.82
N GLU A 45 11.91 3.75 -11.21
CA GLU A 45 12.57 3.96 -12.51
C GLU A 45 14.06 3.60 -12.45
N THR A 46 14.76 4.09 -11.42
CA THR A 46 16.22 3.90 -11.32
C THR A 46 16.60 2.62 -10.58
N GLY A 47 15.72 2.10 -9.71
CA GLY A 47 16.00 0.96 -8.85
C GLY A 47 16.88 1.29 -7.63
N GLU A 48 17.27 2.55 -7.46
CA GLU A 48 18.10 3.01 -6.35
C GLU A 48 17.25 3.26 -5.08
N PRO A 49 17.80 2.99 -3.89
CA PRO A 49 17.11 3.30 -2.64
C PRO A 49 16.76 4.78 -2.53
N VAL A 50 15.58 5.09 -1.99
CA VAL A 50 15.18 6.46 -1.68
C VAL A 50 15.46 6.80 -0.21
N PRO A 51 15.65 8.09 0.13
CA PRO A 51 15.76 8.53 1.52
C PRO A 51 14.56 8.15 2.38
N GLU A 52 14.78 7.94 3.67
CA GLU A 52 13.72 7.67 4.63
C GLU A 52 12.65 8.78 4.62
N GLY A 53 11.39 8.39 4.57
CA GLY A 53 10.26 9.30 4.47
C GLY A 53 9.82 9.65 3.06
N GLU A 54 10.63 9.37 2.04
CA GLU A 54 10.24 9.53 0.65
C GLU A 54 9.42 8.34 0.13
N ILE A 55 8.51 8.62 -0.79
CA ILE A 55 7.67 7.59 -1.42
C ILE A 55 8.46 6.90 -2.53
N GLY A 56 8.46 5.58 -2.49
CA GLY A 56 9.04 4.72 -3.53
C GLY A 56 8.33 3.37 -3.60
N GLU A 57 8.84 2.49 -4.41
CA GLU A 57 8.35 1.13 -4.57
C GLU A 57 8.88 0.25 -3.45
N LEU A 58 7.98 -0.50 -2.82
CA LEU A 58 8.30 -1.48 -1.80
C LEU A 58 9.00 -2.69 -2.42
N VAL A 59 10.16 -3.03 -1.89
CA VAL A 59 10.94 -4.21 -2.26
C VAL A 59 11.18 -5.06 -1.02
N LEU A 60 10.96 -6.36 -1.15
CA LEU A 60 11.05 -7.30 -0.05
C LEU A 60 12.03 -8.43 -0.36
N THR A 61 12.84 -8.79 0.63
CA THR A 61 13.65 -10.00 0.61
C THR A 61 13.23 -10.89 1.78
N THR A 62 12.92 -12.15 1.52
CA THR A 62 12.59 -13.14 2.56
C THR A 62 13.87 -13.63 3.23
N LEU A 63 13.89 -13.66 4.58
CA LEU A 63 15.06 -14.04 5.37
C LEU A 63 14.98 -15.48 5.91
N ASP A 64 13.75 -15.99 6.09
CA ASP A 64 13.45 -17.28 6.73
C ASP A 64 13.01 -18.37 5.74
N ARG A 65 12.99 -18.08 4.43
CA ARG A 65 12.54 -19.02 3.41
C ARG A 65 13.68 -19.88 2.87
N GLU A 66 13.63 -21.17 3.14
CA GLU A 66 14.56 -22.16 2.55
C GLU A 66 14.15 -22.57 1.14
N MET A 67 12.85 -22.78 0.92
CA MET A 67 12.29 -23.12 -0.39
C MET A 67 11.75 -21.86 -1.08
N MET A 68 12.20 -21.60 -2.31
CA MET A 68 11.82 -20.43 -3.13
C MET A 68 12.05 -19.09 -2.40
N PRO A 69 13.29 -18.79 -1.97
CA PRO A 69 13.58 -17.48 -1.39
C PRO A 69 13.33 -16.39 -2.42
N LEU A 70 12.69 -15.31 -1.99
CA LEU A 70 12.52 -14.13 -2.82
C LEU A 70 13.56 -13.10 -2.41
N ILE A 71 14.43 -12.74 -3.34
CA ILE A 71 15.49 -11.75 -3.13
C ILE A 71 15.17 -10.50 -3.93
N ARG A 72 15.04 -9.36 -3.23
CA ARG A 72 14.70 -8.07 -3.79
C ARG A 72 13.46 -8.12 -4.69
N TYR A 73 12.41 -8.77 -4.19
CA TYR A 73 11.14 -8.88 -4.91
C TYR A 73 10.45 -7.52 -4.98
N ARG A 74 10.24 -7.01 -6.18
CA ARG A 74 9.56 -5.75 -6.44
C ARG A 74 8.05 -5.95 -6.37
N THR A 75 7.40 -5.43 -5.32
CA THR A 75 5.95 -5.61 -5.11
C THR A 75 5.09 -4.76 -6.02
N ARG A 76 5.67 -3.71 -6.59
CA ARG A 76 5.01 -2.63 -7.33
C ARG A 76 4.16 -1.70 -6.46
N ASP A 77 4.02 -1.97 -5.19
CA ASP A 77 3.28 -1.13 -4.26
C ASP A 77 4.12 0.10 -3.86
N LEU A 78 3.48 1.26 -3.86
CA LEU A 78 4.12 2.52 -3.50
C LEU A 78 3.81 2.87 -2.05
N THR A 79 4.85 3.05 -1.27
CA THR A 79 4.79 3.43 0.14
C THR A 79 6.06 4.18 0.54
N ARG A 80 6.25 4.42 1.84
CA ARG A 80 7.46 4.99 2.42
C ARG A 80 7.71 4.41 3.80
N ILE A 81 8.95 4.39 4.24
CA ILE A 81 9.30 4.14 5.62
C ILE A 81 8.94 5.38 6.45
N LEU A 82 8.22 5.19 7.55
CA LEU A 82 7.90 6.26 8.48
C LEU A 82 9.07 6.48 9.44
N PRO A 83 9.59 7.71 9.54
CA PRO A 83 10.70 8.00 10.43
C PRO A 83 10.32 7.93 11.92
N GLY A 84 11.31 7.69 12.75
CA GLY A 84 11.18 7.72 14.20
C GLY A 84 10.52 6.49 14.81
N LYS A 85 10.44 6.50 16.15
CA LYS A 85 9.91 5.38 16.93
C LYS A 85 8.40 5.48 17.10
N CYS A 86 7.73 4.34 17.10
CA CYS A 86 6.31 4.28 17.42
C CYS A 86 6.07 4.40 18.93
N PRO A 87 5.07 5.19 19.38
CA PRO A 87 4.69 5.27 20.80
C PRO A 87 4.26 3.93 21.40
N CYS A 88 3.86 2.95 20.58
CA CYS A 88 3.51 1.61 21.05
C CYS A 88 4.70 0.81 21.62
N GLY A 89 5.94 1.33 21.52
CA GLY A 89 7.16 0.72 22.04
C GLY A 89 7.83 -0.32 21.13
N ARG A 90 7.23 -0.69 20.01
CA ARG A 90 7.86 -1.59 19.03
C ARG A 90 9.00 -0.89 18.31
N THR A 91 10.07 -1.65 18.07
CA THR A 91 11.29 -1.16 17.39
C THR A 91 11.29 -1.44 15.89
N HIS A 92 10.41 -2.32 15.41
CA HIS A 92 10.27 -2.64 14.00
C HIS A 92 10.00 -1.40 13.16
N ILE A 93 10.56 -1.35 11.96
CA ILE A 93 10.26 -0.30 10.99
C ILE A 93 8.77 -0.25 10.69
N ARG A 94 8.31 0.94 10.33
CA ARG A 94 6.91 1.16 9.93
C ARG A 94 6.86 1.67 8.52
N ILE A 95 5.92 1.15 7.75
CA ILE A 95 5.57 1.72 6.45
C ILE A 95 4.25 2.47 6.55
N ASP A 96 4.11 3.50 5.72
CA ASP A 96 2.85 4.20 5.52
C ASP A 96 1.85 3.27 4.77
N ARG A 97 0.61 3.68 4.70
CA ARG A 97 -0.40 2.99 3.86
C ARG A 97 0.05 2.96 2.40
N ILE A 98 -0.28 1.88 1.71
CA ILE A 98 -0.05 1.80 0.27
C ILE A 98 -0.78 2.95 -0.43
N LYS A 99 -0.06 3.69 -1.26
CA LYS A 99 -0.56 4.87 -1.99
C LYS A 99 -1.09 4.52 -3.37
N GLY A 100 -0.71 3.35 -3.88
CA GLY A 100 -1.03 2.86 -5.22
C GLY A 100 0.04 1.88 -5.68
N ARG A 101 0.02 1.57 -6.96
CA ARG A 101 1.01 0.69 -7.60
C ARG A 101 1.78 1.45 -8.68
N SER A 102 3.06 1.13 -8.85
CA SER A 102 3.90 1.76 -9.86
C SER A 102 3.49 1.37 -11.30
N ASP A 103 2.89 0.17 -11.46
CA ASP A 103 2.41 -0.35 -12.75
C ASP A 103 0.96 0.09 -13.10
N ASP A 104 0.22 0.64 -12.15
CA ASP A 104 -1.15 1.17 -12.37
C ASP A 104 -1.17 2.70 -12.57
N MET A 105 -0.03 3.34 -12.65
CA MET A 105 0.09 4.79 -12.79
C MET A 105 -0.25 5.25 -14.21
N PHE A 106 -1.16 6.21 -14.33
CA PHE A 106 -1.44 6.90 -15.59
C PHE A 106 -0.77 8.27 -15.62
N ILE A 107 -0.12 8.59 -16.74
CA ILE A 107 0.41 9.93 -16.98
C ILE A 107 -0.58 10.68 -17.87
N ILE A 108 -1.28 11.67 -17.30
CA ILE A 108 -2.20 12.52 -18.05
C ILE A 108 -1.65 13.95 -18.05
N LYS A 109 -1.25 14.44 -19.23
CA LYS A 109 -0.66 15.79 -19.42
C LYS A 109 0.52 16.06 -18.48
N GLY A 110 1.40 15.06 -18.26
CA GLY A 110 2.57 15.18 -17.39
C GLY A 110 2.29 15.06 -15.88
N VAL A 111 1.05 14.75 -15.50
CA VAL A 111 0.68 14.52 -14.10
C VAL A 111 0.49 13.03 -13.86
N ASN A 112 1.16 12.50 -12.83
CA ASN A 112 1.00 11.11 -12.40
C ASN A 112 -0.31 10.95 -11.64
N ILE A 113 -1.19 10.11 -12.14
CA ILE A 113 -2.51 9.82 -11.56
C ILE A 113 -2.60 8.35 -11.24
N PHE A 114 -2.94 8.03 -10.00
CA PHE A 114 -3.20 6.66 -9.55
C PHE A 114 -4.70 6.38 -9.50
N PRO A 115 -5.18 5.18 -9.92
CA PRO A 115 -6.59 4.81 -9.87
C PRO A 115 -7.23 5.05 -8.50
N MET A 116 -6.53 4.73 -7.41
CA MET A 116 -7.00 4.98 -6.04
C MET A 116 -7.27 6.46 -5.73
N GLN A 117 -6.52 7.39 -6.35
CA GLN A 117 -6.77 8.83 -6.18
C GLN A 117 -8.07 9.24 -6.87
N VAL A 118 -8.31 8.70 -8.07
CA VAL A 118 -9.54 8.94 -8.83
C VAL A 118 -10.74 8.36 -8.07
N GLU A 119 -10.61 7.12 -7.57
CA GLU A 119 -11.63 6.46 -6.79
C GLU A 119 -11.97 7.25 -5.52
N ARG A 120 -10.97 7.72 -4.78
CA ARG A 120 -11.15 8.54 -3.59
C ARG A 120 -11.86 9.87 -3.90
N CYS A 121 -11.50 10.53 -4.98
CA CYS A 121 -12.18 11.74 -5.45
C CYS A 121 -13.63 11.44 -5.82
N TRP A 122 -13.86 10.31 -6.45
CA TRP A 122 -15.19 9.87 -6.87
C TRP A 122 -16.11 9.61 -5.66
N TYR A 123 -15.65 8.81 -4.67
CA TYR A 123 -16.44 8.52 -3.46
C TYR A 123 -16.73 9.76 -2.61
N ASN A 124 -15.82 10.71 -2.60
CA ASN A 124 -16.02 11.99 -1.87
C ASN A 124 -16.86 13.02 -2.65
N SER A 125 -17.22 12.72 -3.91
CA SER A 125 -18.08 13.60 -4.72
C SER A 125 -19.54 13.46 -4.26
N PRO A 126 -20.25 14.58 -3.94
CA PRO A 126 -21.64 14.51 -3.49
C PRO A 126 -22.62 13.94 -4.53
N ASN A 127 -22.21 13.84 -5.80
CA ASN A 127 -23.04 13.36 -6.90
C ASN A 127 -22.79 11.91 -7.31
N TRP A 128 -21.89 11.16 -6.65
CA TRP A 128 -21.54 9.81 -7.08
C TRP A 128 -22.73 8.84 -7.04
N ALA A 129 -23.61 8.96 -6.06
CA ALA A 129 -24.80 8.13 -5.91
C ALA A 129 -25.80 8.33 -7.08
N ALA A 130 -25.88 9.54 -7.64
CA ALA A 130 -26.72 9.83 -8.79
C ALA A 130 -26.20 9.19 -10.10
N ILE A 131 -24.85 9.10 -10.24
CA ILE A 131 -24.21 8.52 -11.42
C ILE A 131 -24.37 7.00 -11.44
N THR A 132 -24.25 6.32 -10.30
CA THR A 132 -24.43 4.87 -10.18
C THR A 132 -25.89 4.47 -10.39
N SER A 133 -26.86 5.26 -9.91
CA SER A 133 -28.29 4.98 -10.09
C SER A 133 -28.75 5.15 -11.57
N SER A 134 -28.13 6.05 -12.34
CA SER A 134 -28.44 6.26 -13.75
C SER A 134 -27.92 5.12 -14.64
N ARG A 135 -26.82 4.46 -14.26
CA ARG A 135 -26.25 3.32 -15.00
C ARG A 135 -27.08 2.04 -14.86
N SER A 136 -27.66 1.82 -13.66
CA SER A 136 -28.54 0.67 -13.40
C SER A 136 -29.82 0.69 -14.23
N LYS A 137 -30.32 1.88 -14.63
CA LYS A 137 -31.54 2.00 -15.43
C LYS A 137 -31.35 1.77 -16.93
N ARG A 138 -30.11 1.72 -17.46
CA ARG A 138 -29.85 1.52 -18.89
C ARG A 138 -29.62 0.07 -19.31
N SER A 139 -29.53 -0.88 -18.39
CA SER A 139 -29.27 -2.29 -18.71
C SER A 139 -30.54 -3.18 -18.74
N ILE A 140 -31.75 -2.60 -18.62
CA ILE A 140 -33.02 -3.39 -18.53
C ILE A 140 -33.96 -3.16 -19.74
N THR A 141 -33.54 -2.40 -20.72
CA THR A 141 -34.30 -2.26 -21.99
C THR A 141 -33.38 -2.47 -23.16
N GLY A 142 -33.22 -3.74 -23.53
CA GLY A 142 -32.56 -4.23 -24.74
C GLY A 142 -32.84 -5.72 -24.88
#